data_1482efb480ac5307a1aad19482eb773b
#
_entry.id   1482efb480ac5307a1aad19482eb773b
#
_cell.length_a   1.000
_cell.length_b   1.000
_cell.length_c   1.000
_cell.angle_alpha   90.00
_cell.angle_beta   90.00
_cell.angle_gamma   90.00
#
_symmetry.space_group_name_H-M   'P 1'
#
loop_
_entity.id
_entity.type
_entity.pdbx_description
1 polymer ?
#
loop_
_entity_poly.entity_id
_entity_poly.type
_entity_poly.pdbx_seq_one_letter_code
_entity_poly.pdbx_strand_id
1 'polypeptide(L)' 'MNTTFESRIICEGTEVGENTTKILFRQKFNQCWVKKSDIRVKETLGFLDGEKMIRIVVPEEVANTLELEGILD' A
#
# COMPACT_ATOMS: atom_id res chain seq x y z
N MET A 1 28.91 -0.55 -11.86
CA MET A 1 27.78 -0.10 -11.05
C MET A 1 26.64 -1.12 -11.13
N ASN A 2 26.16 -1.53 -9.97
CA ASN A 2 25.04 -2.46 -9.95
C ASN A 2 23.74 -1.70 -9.94
N THR A 3 22.90 -2.00 -10.90
CA THR A 3 21.55 -1.47 -10.92
C THR A 3 20.63 -2.53 -10.32
N THR A 4 19.99 -2.18 -9.22
CA THR A 4 19.03 -3.07 -8.59
C THR A 4 17.65 -2.65 -9.00
N PHE A 5 16.92 -3.57 -9.61
CA PHE A 5 15.52 -3.34 -9.93
C PHE A 5 14.69 -3.84 -8.76
N GLU A 6 13.87 -2.95 -8.24
CA GLU A 6 12.93 -3.29 -7.19
C GLU A 6 11.62 -3.72 -7.85
N SER A 7 11.23 -4.96 -7.61
CA SER A 7 9.90 -5.40 -8.03
C SER A 7 8.88 -4.74 -7.11
N ARG A 8 7.88 -4.13 -7.69
CA ARG A 8 6.86 -3.36 -6.97
C ARG A 8 5.49 -3.92 -7.26
N ILE A 9 4.62 -3.80 -6.28
CA ILE A 9 3.23 -4.24 -6.37
C ILE A 9 2.33 -3.02 -6.20
N ILE A 10 1.34 -2.91 -7.08
CA ILE A 10 0.30 -1.88 -7.00
C ILE A 10 -0.85 -2.48 -6.22
N CYS A 11 -1.18 -1.88 -5.08
CA CYS A 11 -2.26 -2.35 -4.20
C CYS A 11 -3.32 -1.27 -4.06
N GLU A 12 -4.59 -1.64 -4.14
CA GLU A 12 -5.70 -0.74 -3.93
C GLU A 12 -6.47 -1.16 -2.69
N GLY A 13 -6.93 -0.19 -1.92
CA GLY A 13 -7.69 -0.46 -0.71
C GLY A 13 -8.11 0.83 -0.03
N THR A 14 -8.44 0.72 1.24
CA THR A 14 -8.95 1.83 2.04
C THR A 14 -7.90 2.25 3.07
N GLU A 15 -7.69 3.57 3.16
CA GLU A 15 -6.87 4.12 4.26
C GLU A 15 -7.82 4.38 5.42
N VAL A 16 -7.75 3.52 6.45
CA VAL A 16 -8.66 3.61 7.60
C VAL A 16 -8.04 4.30 8.80
N GLY A 17 -6.78 4.63 8.73
CA GLY A 17 -6.10 5.36 9.79
C GLY A 17 -4.70 5.74 9.39
N GLU A 18 -4.09 6.60 10.19
CA GLU A 18 -2.74 7.09 9.93
C GLU A 18 -2.11 7.55 11.24
N ASN A 19 -0.82 7.31 11.36
CA ASN A 19 -0.02 7.95 12.39
C ASN A 19 1.22 8.58 11.73
N THR A 20 2.20 9.02 12.51
CA THR A 20 3.36 9.73 12.00
C THR A 20 4.17 8.91 10.99
N THR A 21 4.27 7.59 11.19
CA THR A 21 5.17 6.73 10.41
C THR A 21 4.47 5.68 9.56
N LYS A 22 3.18 5.43 9.79
CA LYS A 22 2.45 4.35 9.16
C LYS A 22 1.06 4.77 8.75
N ILE A 23 0.48 4.05 7.78
CA ILE A 23 -0.94 4.13 7.47
C ILE A 23 -1.59 2.80 7.79
N LEU A 24 -2.86 2.84 8.19
CA LEU A 24 -3.64 1.63 8.39
C LEU A 24 -4.39 1.38 7.09
N PHE A 25 -4.01 0.32 6.41
CA PHE A 25 -4.47 -0.02 5.07
C PHE A 25 -5.34 -1.27 5.12
N ARG A 26 -6.53 -1.18 4.55
CA ARG A 26 -7.47 -2.30 4.54
C ARG A 26 -7.76 -2.73 3.13
N GLN A 27 -7.65 -4.03 2.92
CA GLN A 27 -8.16 -4.70 1.73
C GLN A 27 -9.16 -5.74 2.24
N LYS A 28 -10.08 -6.16 1.42
CA LYS A 28 -11.18 -7.11 1.72
C LYS A 28 -11.14 -7.77 3.12
N PHE A 29 -10.22 -8.71 3.32
CA PHE A 29 -10.13 -9.48 4.56
C PHE A 29 -8.84 -9.21 5.34
N ASN A 30 -8.06 -8.24 4.91
CA ASN A 30 -6.78 -7.94 5.52
C ASN A 30 -6.68 -6.47 5.88
N GLN A 31 -6.26 -6.19 7.09
CA GLN A 31 -6.03 -4.84 7.56
C GLN A 31 -4.69 -4.82 8.26
N CYS A 32 -3.80 -3.95 7.83
CA CYS A 32 -2.45 -3.90 8.39
C CYS A 32 -1.88 -2.49 8.37
N TRP A 33 -0.87 -2.28 9.19
CA TRP A 33 -0.10 -1.06 9.20
C TRP A 33 1.01 -1.16 8.16
N VAL A 34 1.06 -0.18 7.27
CA VAL A 34 2.09 -0.09 6.24
C VAL A 34 2.97 1.12 6.54
N LYS A 35 4.27 0.90 6.61
CA LYS A 35 5.22 1.99 6.86
C LYS A 35 5.21 2.95 5.69
N LYS A 36 5.10 4.24 5.96
CA LYS A 36 5.16 5.28 4.92
C LYS A 36 6.46 5.19 4.13
N SER A 37 7.55 4.80 4.78
CA SER A 37 8.85 4.65 4.12
C SER A 37 8.89 3.50 3.11
N ASP A 38 7.96 2.56 3.20
CA ASP A 38 7.86 1.45 2.25
C ASP A 38 6.96 1.79 1.06
N ILE A 39 6.23 2.89 1.15
CA ILE A 39 5.31 3.30 0.08
C ILE A 39 6.07 4.14 -0.93
N ARG A 40 6.13 3.67 -2.17
CA ARG A 40 6.83 4.35 -3.24
C ARG A 40 5.95 5.38 -3.94
N VAL A 41 4.66 5.07 -4.06
CA VAL A 41 3.67 5.98 -4.64
C VAL A 41 2.38 5.82 -3.84
N LYS A 42 1.71 6.93 -3.58
CA LYS A 42 0.40 6.92 -2.91
C LYS A 42 -0.51 7.88 -3.66
N GLU A 43 -1.66 7.37 -4.09
CA GLU A 43 -2.67 8.16 -4.78
C GLU A 43 -4.01 8.01 -4.08
N THR A 44 -4.73 9.11 -3.96
CA THR A 44 -6.12 9.07 -3.51
C THR A 44 -7.00 8.84 -4.72
N LEU A 45 -7.78 7.76 -4.70
CA LEU A 45 -8.68 7.41 -5.78
C LEU A 45 -10.04 8.07 -5.63
N GLY A 46 -10.40 8.43 -4.40
CA GLY A 46 -11.69 9.03 -4.10
C GLY A 46 -12.20 8.59 -2.75
N PHE A 47 -13.47 8.82 -2.52
CA PHE A 47 -14.14 8.44 -1.28
C PHE A 47 -15.35 7.59 -1.61
N LEU A 48 -15.56 6.53 -0.85
CA LEU A 48 -16.71 5.64 -0.96
C LEU A 48 -17.29 5.48 0.43
N ASP A 49 -18.54 5.91 0.60
CA ASP A 49 -19.23 5.86 1.90
C ASP A 49 -18.43 6.54 3.02
N GLY A 50 -17.76 7.65 2.67
CA GLY A 50 -16.95 8.39 3.62
C GLY A 50 -15.58 7.80 3.87
N GLU A 51 -15.25 6.67 3.26
CA GLU A 51 -13.95 6.05 3.40
C GLU A 51 -13.02 6.44 2.26
N LYS A 52 -11.78 6.74 2.59
CA LYS A 52 -10.78 7.18 1.63
C LYS A 52 -10.19 5.97 0.90
N MET A 53 -10.43 5.90 -0.39
CA MET A 53 -9.88 4.84 -1.25
C MET A 53 -8.54 5.30 -1.81
N ILE A 54 -7.52 4.47 -1.66
CA ILE A 54 -6.17 4.80 -2.10
C ILE A 54 -5.56 3.67 -2.92
N ARG A 55 -4.57 4.05 -3.70
CA ARG A 55 -3.68 3.11 -4.40
C ARG A 55 -2.28 3.36 -3.87
N ILE A 56 -1.59 2.31 -3.46
CA ILE A 56 -0.20 2.41 -3.02
C ILE A 56 0.66 1.47 -3.85
N VAL A 57 1.91 1.86 -4.05
CA VAL A 57 2.91 1.01 -4.68
C VAL A 57 3.98 0.73 -3.64
N VAL A 58 4.22 -0.55 -3.39
CA VAL A 58 5.18 -1.00 -2.38
C VAL A 58 6.11 -2.05 -2.98
N PRO A 59 7.29 -2.26 -2.40
CA PRO A 59 8.15 -3.37 -2.81
C PRO A 59 7.41 -4.71 -2.67
N GLU A 60 7.68 -5.62 -3.60
CA GLU A 60 7.03 -6.92 -3.60
C GLU A 60 7.20 -7.66 -2.27
N GLU A 61 8.38 -7.61 -1.66
CA GLU A 61 8.60 -8.29 -0.39
C GLU A 61 7.75 -7.72 0.74
N VAL A 62 7.46 -6.41 0.70
CA VAL A 62 6.58 -5.78 1.68
C VAL A 62 5.16 -6.28 1.48
N ALA A 63 4.71 -6.33 0.22
CA ALA A 63 3.38 -6.84 -0.09
C ALA A 63 3.24 -8.30 0.35
N ASN A 64 4.25 -9.12 0.13
CA ASN A 64 4.23 -10.52 0.55
C ASN A 64 4.21 -10.66 2.07
N THR A 65 5.02 -9.90 2.77
CA THR A 65 5.09 -9.94 4.23
C THR A 65 3.76 -9.54 4.86
N LEU A 66 3.12 -8.52 4.30
CA LEU A 66 1.86 -7.99 4.81
C LEU A 66 0.63 -8.67 4.19
N GLU A 67 0.86 -9.63 3.30
CA GLU A 67 -0.20 -10.36 2.60
C GLU A 67 -1.13 -9.41 1.84
N LEU A 68 -0.57 -8.40 1.22
CA LEU A 68 -1.32 -7.46 0.40
C LEU A 68 -1.57 -8.04 -0.98
N GLU A 69 -2.78 -7.84 -1.48
CA GLU A 69 -3.14 -8.22 -2.84
C GLU A 69 -2.88 -7.06 -3.78
N GLY A 70 -2.34 -7.37 -4.94
CA GLY A 70 -2.07 -6.36 -5.95
C GLY A 70 -1.51 -6.98 -7.20
N ILE A 71 -1.11 -6.12 -8.12
CA ILE A 71 -0.54 -6.54 -9.40
C ILE A 71 0.87 -5.97 -9.53
N LEU A 72 1.67 -6.63 -10.34
CA LEU A 72 3.01 -6.12 -10.65
C LEU A 72 2.92 -4.76 -11.34
N ASP A 73 3.76 -3.87 -10.87
CA ASP A 73 3.90 -2.54 -11.45
C ASP A 73 4.67 -2.61 -12.78
#